data_4acccda93d3c5df62e715ab9178498dd
#
_entry.id   4acccda93d3c5df62e715ab9178498dd
#
_cell.length_a   1.000
_cell.length_b   1.000
_cell.length_c   1.000
_cell.angle_alpha   90.00
_cell.angle_beta   90.00
_cell.angle_gamma   90.00
#
_symmetry.space_group_name_H-M   'P 1'
#
loop_
_entity.id
_entity.type
_entity.pdbx_description
1 polymer ?
#
loop_
_entity_poly.entity_id
_entity_poly.type
_entity_poly.pdbx_seq_one_letter_code
_entity_poly.pdbx_strand_id
1 'polypeptide(L)'
;VWEEDQMVRLFDSLMRNYPIQTLLFWRTKDEIKARRFMDVIDWDAELSGLYDQIKSAANTEKVFVLDGQQRIQTLYALFKGGTEAPDGSGRQDAYLDITSGDNLINEDLLYRVTFTASRPDLPNYRIADLLSKDEQKNAEELADELNEQLDALLTEGPEEERARQRRVRRNVSQLVSLLREEKYFWVQELDGVANEFSYKKILDIFVRVNSGGTKLDASDLMFAVMKEGWADVEKAIEDTTELLNGTNLQFDKTFPLKCLLVAHGRGAEANPEKFMGNAGETLLTEIEASWDKAERAFMELRDFIEQDLKLYADKVIRSYNSFIPLFDYLFHNPSPDEQNRVFMRAYHYKAQLFGWYSQSTDALVNTLHGIVGKPQSKGFPLEEIKDYIRKSRGSAVELQSSHLKENRLRFIILNLIYVDRMGTAPFNVKYKGNEPHVDHIYPQHALRTRLGFTGSDINHIGNFRFIGATDNLRKRAELPASYFGRLKSGGVDIEKHLLLADMASDPSKLVFDAPTYLDFRNRRFDEILKIANRVVNPELS
;
A
#
# COMPACT_ATOMS: atom_id res chain seq x y z
N VAL A 1 -13.89 0.68 2.61
CA VAL A 1 -15.21 0.41 1.99
C VAL A 1 -14.96 -0.14 0.59
N TRP A 2 -15.83 -1.06 0.14
CA TRP A 2 -15.74 -1.60 -1.22
C TRP A 2 -16.01 -0.52 -2.26
N GLU A 3 -15.24 -0.53 -3.33
CA GLU A 3 -15.47 0.30 -4.50
C GLU A 3 -16.73 -0.16 -5.27
N GLU A 4 -17.28 0.70 -6.12
CA GLU A 4 -18.49 0.45 -6.90
C GLU A 4 -18.42 -0.88 -7.68
N ASP A 5 -17.30 -1.18 -8.32
CA ASP A 5 -17.07 -2.43 -9.06
C ASP A 5 -17.25 -3.69 -8.18
N GLN A 6 -16.77 -3.64 -6.93
CA GLN A 6 -16.91 -4.76 -6.01
C GLN A 6 -18.37 -4.92 -5.54
N MET A 7 -19.09 -3.80 -5.35
CA MET A 7 -20.51 -3.80 -5.02
C MET A 7 -21.35 -4.40 -6.14
N VAL A 8 -21.08 -4.01 -7.38
CA VAL A 8 -21.74 -4.54 -8.57
C VAL A 8 -21.47 -6.02 -8.73
N ARG A 9 -20.25 -6.50 -8.50
CA ARG A 9 -19.90 -7.94 -8.52
C ARG A 9 -20.65 -8.77 -7.48
N LEU A 10 -20.82 -8.24 -6.27
CA LEU A 10 -21.62 -8.90 -5.24
C LEU A 10 -23.09 -9.02 -5.70
N PHE A 11 -23.65 -7.93 -6.22
CA PHE A 11 -25.02 -7.92 -6.71
C PHE A 11 -25.22 -8.88 -7.90
N ASP A 12 -24.31 -8.86 -8.87
CA ASP A 12 -24.31 -9.80 -10.02
C ASP A 12 -24.28 -11.26 -9.54
N SER A 13 -23.44 -11.56 -8.54
CA SER A 13 -23.36 -12.90 -7.94
C SER A 13 -24.69 -13.34 -7.32
N LEU A 14 -25.36 -12.44 -6.59
CA LEU A 14 -26.67 -12.69 -6.01
C LEU A 14 -27.74 -12.91 -7.08
N MET A 15 -27.78 -12.08 -8.12
CA MET A 15 -28.70 -12.21 -9.24
C MET A 15 -28.50 -13.53 -10.03
N ARG A 16 -27.29 -14.10 -9.97
CA ARG A 16 -26.93 -15.40 -10.58
C ARG A 16 -27.13 -16.59 -9.63
N ASN A 17 -27.69 -16.38 -8.44
CA ASN A 17 -27.81 -17.39 -7.39
C ASN A 17 -26.47 -17.99 -6.95
N TYR A 18 -25.38 -17.25 -7.03
CA TYR A 18 -24.10 -17.70 -6.52
C TYR A 18 -24.08 -17.57 -4.99
N PRO A 19 -23.51 -18.57 -4.28
CA PRO A 19 -23.40 -18.48 -2.84
C PRO A 19 -22.46 -17.35 -2.44
N ILE A 20 -22.89 -16.51 -1.52
CA ILE A 20 -22.01 -15.61 -0.79
C ILE A 20 -21.58 -16.26 0.52
N GLN A 21 -20.42 -15.89 1.03
CA GLN A 21 -19.91 -16.43 2.27
C GLN A 21 -20.86 -16.13 3.45
N THR A 22 -20.79 -16.96 4.50
CA THR A 22 -21.53 -16.78 5.75
C THR A 22 -21.23 -15.42 6.39
N LEU A 23 -22.24 -14.78 6.95
CA LEU A 23 -22.12 -13.60 7.78
C LEU A 23 -21.93 -14.03 9.22
N LEU A 24 -20.99 -13.44 9.95
CA LEU A 24 -20.72 -13.77 11.34
C LEU A 24 -21.09 -12.59 12.23
N PHE A 25 -22.03 -12.82 13.16
CA PHE A 25 -22.51 -11.83 14.11
C PHE A 25 -22.12 -12.21 15.54
N TRP A 26 -21.95 -11.20 16.36
CA TRP A 26 -21.75 -11.36 17.79
C TRP A 26 -22.75 -10.52 18.58
N ARG A 27 -23.56 -11.16 19.39
CA ARG A 27 -24.51 -10.53 20.28
C ARG A 27 -23.91 -10.39 21.67
N THR A 28 -23.87 -9.19 22.23
CA THR A 28 -23.26 -8.91 23.54
C THR A 28 -23.93 -7.73 24.26
N LYS A 29 -23.68 -7.66 25.56
CA LYS A 29 -24.00 -6.50 26.42
C LYS A 29 -22.75 -5.72 26.84
N ASP A 30 -21.57 -6.17 26.44
CA ASP A 30 -20.31 -5.54 26.79
C ASP A 30 -20.22 -4.11 26.20
N GLU A 31 -19.52 -3.24 26.91
CA GLU A 31 -19.20 -1.91 26.40
C GLU A 31 -18.06 -2.03 25.39
N ILE A 32 -18.38 -1.92 24.10
CA ILE A 32 -17.41 -2.09 23.01
C ILE A 32 -17.39 -0.83 22.15
N LYS A 33 -16.21 -0.42 21.78
CA LYS A 33 -15.99 0.58 20.76
C LYS A 33 -16.05 -0.09 19.40
N ALA A 34 -16.97 0.33 18.52
CA ALA A 34 -17.16 -0.23 17.20
C ALA A 34 -17.38 0.87 16.17
N ARG A 35 -17.06 0.59 14.91
CA ARG A 35 -17.41 1.47 13.80
C ARG A 35 -18.91 1.55 13.67
N ARG A 36 -19.40 2.76 13.45
CA ARG A 36 -20.81 2.96 13.14
C ARG A 36 -21.12 2.37 11.76
N PHE A 37 -22.30 1.78 11.64
CA PHE A 37 -22.85 1.40 10.36
C PHE A 37 -23.17 2.68 9.55
N MET A 38 -22.77 2.73 8.27
CA MET A 38 -23.00 3.90 7.44
C MET A 38 -24.36 3.82 6.75
N ASP A 39 -25.15 4.87 6.89
CA ASP A 39 -26.43 4.98 6.18
C ASP A 39 -26.26 5.29 4.69
N VAL A 40 -25.19 6.01 4.33
CA VAL A 40 -24.76 6.28 2.95
C VAL A 40 -23.28 6.01 2.87
N ILE A 41 -22.83 5.34 1.81
CA ILE A 41 -21.41 5.10 1.58
C ILE A 41 -20.79 6.36 1.00
N ASP A 42 -19.86 6.93 1.76
CA ASP A 42 -19.00 8.04 1.34
C ASP A 42 -17.62 7.48 0.96
N TRP A 43 -17.23 7.63 -0.30
CA TRP A 43 -15.96 7.12 -0.85
C TRP A 43 -14.76 7.95 -0.42
N ASP A 44 -14.98 9.26 -0.19
CA ASP A 44 -13.96 10.24 0.18
C ASP A 44 -13.90 10.50 1.68
N ALA A 45 -14.80 9.89 2.47
CA ALA A 45 -14.73 9.99 3.92
C ALA A 45 -13.37 9.48 4.37
N GLU A 46 -12.43 10.41 4.44
CA GLU A 46 -11.14 10.17 5.05
C GLU A 46 -11.37 9.46 6.38
N LEU A 47 -10.62 8.42 6.60
CA LEU A 47 -10.73 7.52 7.73
C LEU A 47 -10.83 8.23 9.09
N SER A 48 -10.42 9.48 9.20
CA SER A 48 -10.44 10.30 10.42
C SER A 48 -11.83 10.68 10.94
N GLY A 49 -12.86 10.76 10.11
CA GLY A 49 -14.23 11.09 10.54
C GLY A 49 -15.14 9.87 10.79
N LEU A 50 -14.82 8.73 10.20
CA LEU A 50 -15.59 7.48 10.31
C LEU A 50 -15.38 6.73 11.63
N TYR A 51 -14.40 7.12 12.42
CA TYR A 51 -14.07 6.53 13.71
C TYR A 51 -14.78 7.19 14.89
N ASP A 52 -15.93 7.80 14.68
CA ASP A 52 -16.82 8.08 15.80
C ASP A 52 -17.18 6.75 16.47
N GLN A 53 -16.34 6.40 17.42
CA GLN A 53 -16.52 5.20 18.24
C GLN A 53 -17.77 5.41 19.05
N ILE A 54 -18.83 4.74 18.64
CA ILE A 54 -20.00 4.65 19.49
C ILE A 54 -19.57 3.85 20.70
N LYS A 55 -19.37 4.53 21.85
CA LYS A 55 -19.44 3.87 23.13
C LYS A 55 -20.86 3.36 23.27
N SER A 56 -21.03 2.07 23.08
CA SER A 56 -22.32 1.46 23.30
C SER A 56 -22.68 1.59 24.78
N ALA A 57 -23.93 1.94 25.07
CA ALA A 57 -24.40 2.01 26.46
C ALA A 57 -24.14 0.67 27.16
N ALA A 58 -23.56 0.73 28.37
CA ALA A 58 -23.35 -0.47 29.19
C ALA A 58 -24.68 -1.18 29.43
N ASN A 59 -24.67 -2.52 29.44
CA ASN A 59 -25.83 -3.40 29.63
C ASN A 59 -26.96 -3.35 28.58
N THR A 60 -26.77 -2.68 27.45
CA THR A 60 -27.71 -2.75 26.33
C THR A 60 -27.28 -3.87 25.38
N GLU A 61 -28.20 -4.76 25.03
CA GLU A 61 -27.96 -5.82 24.06
C GLU A 61 -27.76 -5.23 22.66
N LYS A 62 -26.72 -5.69 21.98
CA LYS A 62 -26.34 -5.23 20.65
C LYS A 62 -25.70 -6.37 19.86
N VAL A 63 -25.72 -6.21 18.54
CA VAL A 63 -25.15 -7.16 17.59
C VAL A 63 -24.06 -6.48 16.78
N PHE A 64 -22.88 -7.06 16.82
CA PHE A 64 -21.72 -6.64 16.01
C PHE A 64 -21.53 -7.59 14.82
N VAL A 65 -21.13 -7.05 13.68
CA VAL A 65 -20.74 -7.82 12.51
C VAL A 65 -19.26 -8.12 12.61
N LEU A 66 -18.91 -9.39 12.81
CA LEU A 66 -17.51 -9.84 12.90
C LEU A 66 -16.92 -10.12 11.52
N ASP A 67 -17.69 -10.78 10.64
CA ASP A 67 -17.33 -11.01 9.24
C ASP A 67 -18.50 -10.69 8.31
N GLY A 68 -18.18 -10.21 7.11
CA GLY A 68 -19.16 -9.79 6.11
C GLY A 68 -19.57 -8.32 6.19
N GLN A 69 -18.83 -7.48 6.92
CA GLN A 69 -19.14 -6.05 7.07
C GLN A 69 -19.34 -5.35 5.72
N GLN A 70 -18.42 -5.55 4.78
CA GLN A 70 -18.51 -4.95 3.43
C GLN A 70 -19.71 -5.46 2.64
N ARG A 71 -20.03 -6.75 2.78
CA ARG A 71 -21.20 -7.37 2.13
C ARG A 71 -22.52 -6.77 2.65
N ILE A 72 -22.65 -6.64 3.97
CA ILE A 72 -23.84 -6.04 4.59
C ILE A 72 -23.95 -4.56 4.21
N GLN A 73 -22.84 -3.83 4.25
CA GLN A 73 -22.83 -2.41 3.88
C GLN A 73 -23.23 -2.23 2.41
N THR A 74 -22.74 -3.09 1.51
CA THR A 74 -23.13 -3.09 0.10
C THR A 74 -24.61 -3.38 -0.08
N LEU A 75 -25.13 -4.42 0.57
CA LEU A 75 -26.55 -4.75 0.51
C LEU A 75 -27.42 -3.61 1.02
N TYR A 76 -27.01 -2.97 2.12
CA TYR A 76 -27.72 -1.82 2.64
C TYR A 76 -27.71 -0.64 1.65
N ALA A 77 -26.55 -0.35 1.05
CA ALA A 77 -26.44 0.72 0.06
C ALA A 77 -27.31 0.47 -1.18
N LEU A 78 -27.34 -0.77 -1.68
CA LEU A 78 -28.14 -1.16 -2.84
C LEU A 78 -29.65 -1.06 -2.58
N PHE A 79 -30.10 -1.53 -1.42
CA PHE A 79 -31.53 -1.66 -1.15
C PHE A 79 -32.12 -0.51 -0.35
N LYS A 80 -31.33 0.28 0.37
CA LYS A 80 -31.88 1.30 1.29
C LYS A 80 -31.06 2.59 1.40
N GLY A 81 -29.74 2.50 1.44
CA GLY A 81 -28.86 3.62 1.80
C GLY A 81 -28.42 4.47 0.61
N GLY A 82 -27.86 3.88 -0.43
CA GLY A 82 -27.16 4.57 -1.53
C GLY A 82 -25.69 4.87 -1.23
N THR A 83 -25.06 5.60 -2.15
CA THR A 83 -23.66 6.05 -2.06
C THR A 83 -23.57 7.56 -2.26
N GLU A 84 -22.51 8.22 -1.83
CA GLU A 84 -22.19 9.57 -2.28
C GLU A 84 -21.46 9.54 -3.63
N ALA A 85 -21.72 10.55 -4.44
CA ALA A 85 -21.00 10.68 -5.72
C ALA A 85 -19.54 11.05 -5.47
N PRO A 86 -18.56 10.46 -6.21
CA PRO A 86 -17.14 10.77 -6.04
C PRO A 86 -16.76 12.24 -6.24
N ASP A 87 -17.59 13.00 -6.96
CA ASP A 87 -17.42 14.44 -7.18
C ASP A 87 -18.13 15.33 -6.15
N GLY A 88 -18.71 14.74 -5.10
CA GLY A 88 -19.47 15.46 -4.08
C GLY A 88 -20.82 16.02 -4.54
N SER A 89 -21.34 15.58 -5.70
CA SER A 89 -22.62 16.08 -6.25
C SER A 89 -23.85 15.59 -5.49
N GLY A 90 -23.67 14.74 -4.48
CA GLY A 90 -24.71 14.26 -3.59
C GLY A 90 -24.96 12.76 -3.65
N ARG A 91 -26.02 12.32 -2.97
CA ARG A 91 -26.38 10.90 -2.86
C ARG A 91 -26.78 10.31 -4.19
N GLN A 92 -26.27 9.11 -4.47
CA GLN A 92 -26.61 8.27 -5.62
C GLN A 92 -27.38 7.03 -5.15
N ASP A 93 -28.39 6.64 -5.92
CA ASP A 93 -29.10 5.37 -5.74
C ASP A 93 -28.65 4.35 -6.80
N ALA A 94 -28.83 3.07 -6.48
CA ALA A 94 -28.50 1.96 -7.38
C ALA A 94 -29.68 1.61 -8.29
N TYR A 95 -29.42 1.49 -9.60
CA TYR A 95 -30.38 1.12 -10.62
C TYR A 95 -29.94 -0.11 -11.39
N LEU A 96 -30.84 -1.09 -11.51
CA LEU A 96 -30.66 -2.29 -12.31
C LEU A 96 -31.27 -2.08 -13.69
N ASP A 97 -30.51 -2.29 -14.76
CA ASP A 97 -31.09 -2.50 -16.09
C ASP A 97 -31.79 -3.85 -16.11
N ILE A 98 -33.13 -3.84 -15.98
CA ILE A 98 -33.96 -5.04 -15.89
C ILE A 98 -34.02 -5.83 -17.20
N THR A 99 -33.48 -5.31 -18.30
CA THR A 99 -33.36 -6.01 -19.58
C THR A 99 -31.97 -6.66 -19.78
N SER A 100 -31.04 -6.45 -18.85
CA SER A 100 -29.71 -7.09 -18.87
C SER A 100 -29.74 -8.57 -18.44
N GLY A 101 -28.62 -9.28 -18.44
CA GLY A 101 -28.49 -10.63 -17.88
C GLY A 101 -28.46 -11.79 -18.88
N ASP A 102 -28.47 -11.53 -20.19
CA ASP A 102 -28.33 -12.58 -21.21
C ASP A 102 -26.92 -12.61 -21.83
N ASN A 103 -26.24 -11.46 -21.90
CA ASN A 103 -24.91 -11.33 -22.45
C ASN A 103 -23.97 -10.71 -21.44
N LEU A 104 -22.71 -11.12 -21.45
CA LEU A 104 -21.67 -10.48 -20.64
C LEU A 104 -21.55 -9.01 -21.04
N ILE A 105 -21.57 -8.13 -20.04
CA ILE A 105 -21.39 -6.69 -20.22
C ILE A 105 -19.90 -6.37 -20.33
N ASN A 106 -19.09 -7.07 -19.51
CA ASN A 106 -17.64 -7.10 -19.51
C ASN A 106 -17.21 -8.57 -19.38
N GLU A 107 -15.94 -8.85 -19.10
CA GLU A 107 -15.39 -10.20 -19.05
C GLU A 107 -16.15 -11.14 -18.09
N ASP A 108 -16.86 -10.62 -17.07
CA ASP A 108 -17.45 -11.45 -16.00
C ASP A 108 -18.85 -11.01 -15.50
N LEU A 109 -19.37 -9.83 -15.87
CA LEU A 109 -20.66 -9.31 -15.40
C LEU A 109 -21.79 -9.56 -16.40
N LEU A 110 -22.94 -10.07 -15.90
CA LEU A 110 -24.16 -10.25 -16.67
C LEU A 110 -25.19 -9.12 -16.44
N TYR A 111 -25.24 -8.60 -15.21
CA TYR A 111 -26.23 -7.60 -14.82
C TYR A 111 -25.60 -6.21 -14.78
N ARG A 112 -26.26 -5.26 -15.45
CA ARG A 112 -25.83 -3.87 -15.45
C ARG A 112 -26.47 -3.12 -14.28
N VAL A 113 -25.64 -2.65 -13.36
CA VAL A 113 -26.03 -1.77 -12.25
C VAL A 113 -25.28 -0.46 -12.39
N THR A 114 -25.97 0.63 -12.20
CA THR A 114 -25.41 1.99 -12.21
C THR A 114 -25.80 2.74 -10.95
N PHE A 115 -24.88 3.54 -10.42
CA PHE A 115 -25.15 4.47 -9.34
C PHE A 115 -25.29 5.86 -9.90
N THR A 116 -26.39 6.55 -9.58
CA THR A 116 -26.65 7.91 -10.09
C THR A 116 -27.57 8.68 -9.15
N ALA A 117 -27.37 10.01 -9.09
CA ALA A 117 -28.21 10.92 -8.32
C ALA A 117 -29.52 11.26 -9.07
N SER A 118 -29.53 11.20 -10.40
CA SER A 118 -30.73 11.43 -11.20
C SER A 118 -31.43 10.11 -11.51
N ARG A 119 -32.75 10.07 -11.33
CA ARG A 119 -33.55 8.86 -11.69
C ARG A 119 -33.53 8.67 -13.21
N PRO A 120 -32.87 7.64 -13.73
CA PRO A 120 -32.92 7.34 -15.17
C PRO A 120 -34.28 6.74 -15.54
N ASP A 121 -34.63 6.85 -16.82
CA ASP A 121 -35.80 6.18 -17.36
C ASP A 121 -35.61 4.65 -17.44
N LEU A 122 -36.72 3.93 -17.60
CA LEU A 122 -36.66 2.49 -17.91
C LEU A 122 -35.79 2.25 -19.15
N PRO A 123 -35.02 1.15 -19.19
CA PRO A 123 -35.13 -0.06 -18.38
C PRO A 123 -34.41 -0.04 -17.01
N ASN A 124 -33.94 1.10 -16.53
CA ASN A 124 -33.23 1.19 -15.26
C ASN A 124 -34.22 1.29 -14.10
N TYR A 125 -34.35 0.20 -13.35
CA TYR A 125 -35.22 0.12 -12.19
C TYR A 125 -34.44 0.41 -10.90
N ARG A 126 -34.95 1.33 -10.06
CA ARG A 126 -34.33 1.64 -8.78
C ARG A 126 -34.48 0.46 -7.81
N ILE A 127 -33.36 -0.12 -7.37
CA ILE A 127 -33.37 -1.32 -6.54
C ILE A 127 -34.07 -1.06 -5.19
N ALA A 128 -33.90 0.13 -4.61
CA ALA A 128 -34.52 0.52 -3.34
C ALA A 128 -36.07 0.60 -3.41
N ASP A 129 -36.65 0.77 -4.59
CA ASP A 129 -38.12 0.83 -4.74
C ASP A 129 -38.81 -0.49 -4.39
N LEU A 130 -38.07 -1.62 -4.37
CA LEU A 130 -38.58 -2.92 -3.89
C LEU A 130 -38.94 -2.92 -2.40
N LEU A 131 -38.33 -2.04 -1.60
CA LEU A 131 -38.60 -1.88 -0.17
C LEU A 131 -39.64 -0.79 0.12
N SER A 132 -40.18 -0.14 -0.92
CA SER A 132 -41.23 0.87 -0.75
C SER A 132 -42.57 0.24 -0.39
N LYS A 133 -43.54 1.08 0.02
CA LYS A 133 -44.85 0.66 0.57
C LYS A 133 -45.74 -0.16 -0.41
N ASP A 134 -45.38 -0.26 -1.67
CA ASP A 134 -46.01 -1.15 -2.64
C ASP A 134 -45.56 -2.62 -2.50
N GLU A 135 -45.04 -3.00 -1.35
CA GLU A 135 -44.55 -4.34 -0.95
C GLU A 135 -45.58 -5.46 -1.11
N GLN A 136 -46.80 -5.17 -1.47
CA GLN A 136 -47.86 -6.15 -1.64
C GLN A 136 -47.87 -6.74 -3.06
N LYS A 137 -47.25 -6.13 -4.06
CA LYS A 137 -47.17 -6.66 -5.40
C LYS A 137 -46.29 -7.90 -5.42
N ASN A 138 -46.80 -8.97 -5.98
CA ASN A 138 -45.95 -10.14 -6.25
C ASN A 138 -45.01 -9.87 -7.45
N ALA A 139 -43.99 -10.69 -7.63
CA ALA A 139 -42.99 -10.49 -8.67
C ALA A 139 -43.59 -10.49 -10.10
N GLU A 140 -44.66 -11.22 -10.30
CA GLU A 140 -45.35 -11.33 -11.60
C GLU A 140 -46.09 -10.01 -11.92
N GLU A 141 -46.87 -9.49 -10.98
CA GLU A 141 -47.56 -8.20 -11.12
C GLU A 141 -46.60 -7.03 -11.39
N LEU A 142 -45.46 -6.98 -10.66
CA LEU A 142 -44.46 -5.97 -10.90
C LEU A 142 -43.79 -6.12 -12.28
N ALA A 143 -43.49 -7.34 -12.70
CA ALA A 143 -42.89 -7.59 -14.01
C ALA A 143 -43.83 -7.26 -15.16
N ASP A 144 -45.12 -7.51 -15.00
CA ASP A 144 -46.14 -7.19 -16.01
C ASP A 144 -46.31 -5.68 -16.15
N GLU A 145 -46.37 -4.94 -15.04
CA GLU A 145 -46.46 -3.48 -15.05
C GLU A 145 -45.21 -2.86 -15.73
N LEU A 146 -44.01 -3.35 -15.41
CA LEU A 146 -42.75 -2.84 -16.00
C LEU A 146 -42.68 -3.20 -17.52
N ASN A 147 -43.20 -4.33 -17.93
CA ASN A 147 -43.29 -4.69 -19.34
C ASN A 147 -44.27 -3.78 -20.09
N GLU A 148 -45.46 -3.50 -19.55
CA GLU A 148 -46.42 -2.55 -20.15
C GLU A 148 -45.79 -1.16 -20.35
N GLN A 149 -45.05 -0.68 -19.36
CA GLN A 149 -44.33 0.58 -19.48
C GLN A 149 -43.24 0.55 -20.55
N LEU A 150 -42.49 -0.53 -20.66
CA LEU A 150 -41.46 -0.70 -21.68
C LEU A 150 -42.04 -0.86 -23.08
N ASP A 151 -43.16 -1.56 -23.21
CA ASP A 151 -43.86 -1.72 -24.48
C ASP A 151 -44.35 -0.37 -25.03
N ALA A 152 -44.70 0.54 -24.15
CA ALA A 152 -45.08 1.91 -24.51
C ALA A 152 -43.89 2.82 -24.93
N LEU A 153 -42.70 2.48 -24.49
CA LEU A 153 -41.48 3.27 -24.73
C LEU A 153 -40.65 2.78 -25.93
N LEU A 154 -40.68 1.48 -26.20
CA LEU A 154 -39.80 0.83 -27.17
C LEU A 154 -40.61 0.36 -28.40
N THR A 155 -39.99 0.50 -29.59
CA THR A 155 -40.53 -0.04 -30.84
C THR A 155 -39.63 -1.20 -31.25
N GLU A 156 -40.04 -2.41 -30.95
CA GLU A 156 -39.30 -3.66 -31.19
C GLU A 156 -40.11 -4.61 -32.10
N GLY A 157 -39.43 -5.58 -32.71
CA GLY A 157 -40.10 -6.67 -33.40
C GLY A 157 -40.74 -7.68 -32.41
N PRO A 158 -41.77 -8.46 -32.85
CA PRO A 158 -42.49 -9.36 -31.93
C PRO A 158 -41.62 -10.42 -31.23
N GLU A 159 -40.52 -10.84 -31.85
CA GLU A 159 -39.58 -11.80 -31.23
C GLU A 159 -38.69 -11.15 -30.18
N GLU A 160 -38.20 -9.93 -30.45
CA GLU A 160 -37.37 -9.14 -29.54
C GLU A 160 -38.17 -8.72 -28.30
N GLU A 161 -39.40 -8.25 -28.49
CA GLU A 161 -40.33 -7.92 -27.43
C GLU A 161 -40.58 -9.10 -26.48
N ARG A 162 -40.91 -10.28 -27.04
CA ARG A 162 -41.12 -11.49 -26.23
C ARG A 162 -39.87 -11.92 -25.47
N ALA A 163 -38.68 -11.76 -26.08
CA ALA A 163 -37.42 -12.08 -25.43
C ALA A 163 -37.13 -11.11 -24.27
N ARG A 164 -37.35 -9.81 -24.47
CA ARG A 164 -37.24 -8.78 -23.44
C ARG A 164 -38.22 -9.02 -22.29
N GLN A 165 -39.49 -9.24 -22.58
CA GLN A 165 -40.53 -9.49 -21.56
C GLN A 165 -40.17 -10.71 -20.68
N ARG A 166 -39.63 -11.80 -21.27
CA ARG A 166 -39.13 -12.96 -20.51
C ARG A 166 -37.94 -12.57 -19.59
N ARG A 167 -36.98 -11.75 -20.09
CA ARG A 167 -35.84 -11.28 -19.29
C ARG A 167 -36.30 -10.44 -18.11
N VAL A 168 -37.20 -9.48 -18.34
CA VAL A 168 -37.77 -8.64 -17.30
C VAL A 168 -38.43 -9.48 -16.22
N ARG A 169 -39.30 -10.44 -16.60
CA ARG A 169 -39.95 -11.34 -15.63
C ARG A 169 -38.93 -12.13 -14.81
N ARG A 170 -37.94 -12.72 -15.46
CA ARG A 170 -36.87 -13.46 -14.78
C ARG A 170 -36.11 -12.56 -13.81
N ASN A 171 -35.70 -11.39 -14.23
CA ASN A 171 -34.86 -10.47 -13.44
C ASN A 171 -35.65 -9.88 -12.27
N VAL A 172 -36.88 -9.49 -12.47
CA VAL A 172 -37.77 -9.01 -11.41
C VAL A 172 -38.06 -10.10 -10.39
N SER A 173 -38.36 -11.33 -10.86
CA SER A 173 -38.58 -12.48 -9.98
C SER A 173 -37.35 -12.78 -9.14
N GLN A 174 -36.14 -12.75 -9.73
CA GLN A 174 -34.90 -12.96 -9.01
C GLN A 174 -34.65 -11.85 -8.01
N LEU A 175 -34.85 -10.58 -8.39
CA LEU A 175 -34.64 -9.43 -7.53
C LEU A 175 -35.60 -9.43 -6.31
N VAL A 176 -36.87 -9.82 -6.52
CA VAL A 176 -37.85 -9.97 -5.43
C VAL A 176 -37.48 -11.15 -4.52
N SER A 177 -37.01 -12.27 -5.10
CA SER A 177 -36.63 -13.45 -4.29
C SER A 177 -35.41 -13.17 -3.39
N LEU A 178 -34.48 -12.28 -3.78
CA LEU A 178 -33.35 -11.88 -2.94
C LEU A 178 -33.78 -11.29 -1.59
N LEU A 179 -34.93 -10.64 -1.53
CA LEU A 179 -35.46 -10.02 -0.30
C LEU A 179 -36.45 -10.90 0.48
N ARG A 180 -37.06 -11.88 -0.16
CA ARG A 180 -38.18 -12.63 0.43
C ARG A 180 -37.85 -14.11 0.73
N GLU A 181 -36.80 -14.66 0.14
CA GLU A 181 -36.46 -16.06 0.33
C GLU A 181 -35.24 -16.22 1.26
N GLU A 182 -35.33 -17.11 2.24
CA GLU A 182 -34.29 -17.36 3.26
C GLU A 182 -33.05 -18.13 2.72
N LYS A 183 -32.90 -18.31 1.43
CA LYS A 183 -31.86 -19.18 0.82
C LYS A 183 -30.55 -18.45 0.47
N TYR A 184 -30.51 -17.12 0.54
CA TYR A 184 -29.38 -16.35 0.01
C TYR A 184 -28.30 -16.02 1.05
N PHE A 185 -28.68 -15.95 2.32
CA PHE A 185 -27.81 -15.48 3.39
C PHE A 185 -27.73 -16.50 4.52
N TRP A 186 -26.55 -16.97 4.79
CA TRP A 186 -26.25 -17.77 5.97
C TRP A 186 -25.69 -16.85 7.04
N VAL A 187 -26.33 -16.85 8.20
CA VAL A 187 -25.92 -16.06 9.37
C VAL A 187 -25.55 -17.01 10.49
N GLN A 188 -24.37 -16.84 11.04
CA GLN A 188 -23.97 -17.47 12.29
C GLN A 188 -23.90 -16.40 13.37
N GLU A 189 -24.65 -16.56 14.45
CA GLU A 189 -24.62 -15.67 15.60
C GLU A 189 -23.87 -16.32 16.76
N LEU A 190 -22.93 -15.60 17.35
CA LEU A 190 -22.20 -15.96 18.56
C LEU A 190 -22.87 -15.26 19.74
N ASP A 191 -23.46 -16.03 20.67
CA ASP A 191 -24.17 -15.49 21.82
C ASP A 191 -23.21 -15.18 22.98
N GLY A 192 -22.83 -13.91 23.11
CA GLY A 192 -22.05 -13.40 24.25
C GLY A 192 -22.92 -13.00 25.46
N VAL A 193 -24.24 -12.90 25.29
CA VAL A 193 -25.17 -12.53 26.40
C VAL A 193 -25.35 -13.70 27.37
N ALA A 194 -25.38 -14.92 26.84
CA ALA A 194 -25.45 -16.14 27.65
C ALA A 194 -24.08 -16.56 28.24
N ASN A 195 -23.04 -15.74 28.11
CA ASN A 195 -21.66 -16.01 28.52
C ASN A 195 -21.00 -17.26 27.88
N GLU A 196 -21.55 -17.79 26.78
CA GLU A 196 -20.93 -18.89 26.04
C GLU A 196 -19.66 -18.45 25.31
N PHE A 197 -19.60 -17.16 24.93
CA PHE A 197 -18.49 -16.55 24.21
C PHE A 197 -18.03 -15.28 24.93
N SER A 198 -16.94 -15.41 25.70
CA SER A 198 -16.25 -14.23 26.24
C SER A 198 -15.64 -13.39 25.12
N TYR A 199 -15.40 -12.10 25.35
CA TYR A 199 -14.74 -11.19 24.41
C TYR A 199 -13.44 -11.80 23.86
N LYS A 200 -12.59 -12.40 24.70
CA LYS A 200 -11.36 -13.08 24.31
C LYS A 200 -11.61 -14.22 23.31
N LYS A 201 -12.65 -15.05 23.55
CA LYS A 201 -12.99 -16.16 22.65
C LYS A 201 -13.54 -15.64 21.31
N ILE A 202 -14.31 -14.56 21.34
CA ILE A 202 -14.81 -13.89 20.14
C ILE A 202 -13.65 -13.35 19.31
N LEU A 203 -12.68 -12.72 19.93
CA LEU A 203 -11.51 -12.19 19.27
C LEU A 203 -10.67 -13.31 18.61
N ASP A 204 -10.47 -14.44 19.27
CA ASP A 204 -9.80 -15.62 18.69
C ASP A 204 -10.57 -16.15 17.45
N ILE A 205 -11.90 -16.24 17.55
CA ILE A 205 -12.76 -16.64 16.42
C ILE A 205 -12.62 -15.65 15.26
N PHE A 206 -12.69 -14.36 15.56
CA PHE A 206 -12.57 -13.29 14.58
C PHE A 206 -11.23 -13.34 13.82
N VAL A 207 -10.12 -13.53 14.54
CA VAL A 207 -8.78 -13.74 13.96
C VAL A 207 -8.78 -14.92 12.99
N ARG A 208 -9.29 -16.07 13.44
CA ARG A 208 -9.27 -17.32 12.65
C ARG A 208 -10.13 -17.24 11.39
N VAL A 209 -11.33 -16.66 11.50
CA VAL A 209 -12.25 -16.49 10.37
C VAL A 209 -11.66 -15.55 9.30
N ASN A 210 -11.06 -14.45 9.74
CA ASN A 210 -10.46 -13.47 8.82
C ASN A 210 -9.09 -13.89 8.27
N SER A 211 -8.42 -14.89 8.87
CA SER A 211 -7.14 -15.41 8.37
C SER A 211 -7.27 -16.15 7.02
N GLY A 212 -8.46 -16.55 6.61
CA GLY A 212 -8.73 -17.29 5.36
C GLY A 212 -9.43 -16.49 4.25
N GLY A 213 -9.84 -15.23 4.52
CA GLY A 213 -10.59 -14.38 3.57
C GLY A 213 -9.83 -13.14 3.08
N THR A 214 -10.55 -12.11 2.64
CA THR A 214 -9.98 -10.78 2.39
C THR A 214 -9.37 -10.28 3.69
N LYS A 215 -8.06 -10.19 3.74
CA LYS A 215 -7.33 -9.84 4.96
C LYS A 215 -7.84 -8.49 5.47
N LEU A 216 -8.54 -8.49 6.60
CA LEU A 216 -8.46 -7.33 7.49
C LEU A 216 -6.98 -7.06 7.71
N ASP A 217 -6.57 -5.83 7.64
CA ASP A 217 -5.18 -5.49 7.93
C ASP A 217 -4.87 -6.05 9.32
N ALA A 218 -3.79 -6.82 9.42
CA ALA A 218 -3.36 -7.39 10.70
C ALA A 218 -3.22 -6.29 11.77
N SER A 219 -2.96 -5.05 11.36
CA SER A 219 -2.90 -3.88 12.22
C SER A 219 -4.25 -3.51 12.84
N ASP A 220 -5.35 -3.52 12.07
CA ASP A 220 -6.70 -3.19 12.60
C ASP A 220 -7.09 -4.14 13.73
N LEU A 221 -6.72 -5.40 13.57
CA LEU A 221 -6.99 -6.43 14.56
C LEU A 221 -6.13 -6.26 15.82
N MET A 222 -4.85 -5.93 15.61
CA MET A 222 -3.96 -5.63 16.74
C MET A 222 -4.43 -4.40 17.50
N PHE A 223 -4.89 -3.34 16.83
CA PHE A 223 -5.45 -2.17 17.50
C PHE A 223 -6.69 -2.47 18.32
N ALA A 224 -7.59 -3.33 17.81
CA ALA A 224 -8.76 -3.73 18.58
C ALA A 224 -8.39 -4.39 19.91
N VAL A 225 -7.34 -5.23 19.92
CA VAL A 225 -6.81 -5.87 21.14
C VAL A 225 -6.07 -4.86 22.02
N MET A 226 -5.20 -4.05 21.44
CA MET A 226 -4.32 -3.14 22.17
C MET A 226 -5.08 -2.01 22.88
N LYS A 227 -6.22 -1.57 22.32
CA LYS A 227 -7.05 -0.50 22.89
C LYS A 227 -7.64 -0.85 24.27
N GLU A 228 -7.71 -2.12 24.63
CA GLU A 228 -8.13 -2.50 25.99
C GLU A 228 -7.12 -2.05 27.05
N GLY A 229 -5.82 -2.16 26.75
CA GLY A 229 -4.75 -1.77 27.65
C GLY A 229 -4.18 -0.37 27.41
N TRP A 230 -4.27 0.14 26.18
CA TRP A 230 -3.75 1.45 25.80
C TRP A 230 -4.73 2.16 24.83
N ALA A 231 -5.56 3.03 25.37
CA ALA A 231 -6.69 3.63 24.63
C ALA A 231 -6.28 4.41 23.36
N ASP A 232 -5.14 5.12 23.39
CA ASP A 232 -4.68 6.00 22.32
C ASP A 232 -3.68 5.34 21.36
N VAL A 233 -3.48 4.02 21.47
CA VAL A 233 -2.47 3.28 20.68
C VAL A 233 -2.62 3.46 19.17
N GLU A 234 -3.85 3.40 18.65
CA GLU A 234 -4.09 3.54 17.21
C GLU A 234 -3.63 4.91 16.72
N LYS A 235 -4.02 5.98 17.42
CA LYS A 235 -3.59 7.33 17.09
C LYS A 235 -2.07 7.49 17.16
N ALA A 236 -1.44 6.96 18.20
CA ALA A 236 0.01 7.01 18.37
C ALA A 236 0.76 6.33 17.21
N ILE A 237 0.25 5.19 16.73
CA ILE A 237 0.81 4.47 15.59
C ILE A 237 0.52 5.17 14.26
N GLU A 238 -0.67 5.77 14.10
CA GLU A 238 -1.03 6.57 12.92
C GLU A 238 -0.13 7.80 12.81
N ASP A 239 -0.01 8.58 13.87
CA ASP A 239 0.85 9.78 13.93
C ASP A 239 2.32 9.40 13.62
N THR A 240 2.80 8.25 14.13
CA THR A 240 4.14 7.72 13.84
C THR A 240 4.31 7.32 12.38
N THR A 241 3.30 6.67 11.81
CA THR A 241 3.32 6.26 10.40
C THR A 241 3.33 7.49 9.49
N GLU A 242 2.54 8.50 9.80
CA GLU A 242 2.49 9.77 9.09
C GLU A 242 3.83 10.52 9.18
N LEU A 243 4.43 10.56 10.39
CA LEU A 243 5.77 11.11 10.61
C LEU A 243 6.81 10.47 9.68
N LEU A 244 6.83 9.14 9.58
CA LEU A 244 7.77 8.40 8.73
C LEU A 244 7.51 8.62 7.23
N ASN A 245 6.24 8.80 6.85
CA ASN A 245 5.81 9.02 5.46
C ASN A 245 5.93 10.48 4.98
N GLY A 246 6.39 11.39 5.84
CA GLY A 246 6.56 12.81 5.51
C GLY A 246 7.51 13.10 4.34
N THR A 247 8.22 12.08 3.84
CA THR A 247 9.17 12.16 2.71
C THR A 247 8.68 11.44 1.44
N ASN A 248 7.39 11.20 1.25
CA ASN A 248 6.80 10.40 0.17
C ASN A 248 7.17 8.90 0.21
N LEU A 249 7.53 8.38 1.37
CA LEU A 249 7.71 6.96 1.61
C LEU A 249 6.37 6.30 1.92
N GLN A 250 6.31 4.97 1.87
CA GLN A 250 5.08 4.18 2.04
C GLN A 250 5.24 3.15 3.17
N PHE A 251 5.55 3.63 4.37
CA PHE A 251 5.45 2.80 5.57
C PHE A 251 3.98 2.52 5.86
N ASP A 252 3.62 1.28 6.12
CA ASP A 252 2.30 0.89 6.59
C ASP A 252 2.22 0.91 8.13
N LYS A 253 1.01 0.86 8.68
CA LYS A 253 0.77 0.86 10.14
C LYS A 253 1.37 -0.37 10.84
N THR A 254 1.63 -1.46 10.10
CA THR A 254 2.26 -2.67 10.63
C THR A 254 3.74 -2.44 10.94
N PHE A 255 4.40 -1.52 10.25
CA PHE A 255 5.82 -1.25 10.45
C PHE A 255 6.14 -0.75 11.88
N PRO A 256 5.50 0.31 12.41
CA PRO A 256 5.74 0.73 13.80
C PRO A 256 5.42 -0.36 14.81
N LEU A 257 4.36 -1.15 14.59
CA LEU A 257 4.02 -2.28 15.45
C LEU A 257 5.11 -3.35 15.48
N LYS A 258 5.66 -3.71 14.32
CA LYS A 258 6.81 -4.63 14.23
C LYS A 258 8.03 -4.08 14.96
N CYS A 259 8.31 -2.78 14.81
CA CYS A 259 9.40 -2.12 15.52
C CYS A 259 9.25 -2.25 17.04
N LEU A 260 8.06 -1.99 17.58
CA LEU A 260 7.77 -2.11 19.01
C LEU A 260 7.89 -3.55 19.51
N LEU A 261 7.32 -4.51 18.79
CA LEU A 261 7.43 -5.93 19.12
C LEU A 261 8.88 -6.39 19.18
N VAL A 262 9.68 -6.00 18.21
CA VAL A 262 11.10 -6.35 18.13
C VAL A 262 11.88 -5.72 19.29
N ALA A 263 11.71 -4.44 19.54
CA ALA A 263 12.41 -3.72 20.61
C ALA A 263 12.13 -4.29 22.00
N HIS A 264 10.96 -4.92 22.19
CA HIS A 264 10.58 -5.63 23.43
C HIS A 264 10.85 -7.15 23.38
N GLY A 265 11.62 -7.64 22.39
CA GLY A 265 12.02 -9.05 22.29
C GLY A 265 10.87 -10.02 21.98
N ARG A 266 9.77 -9.53 21.39
CA ARG A 266 8.59 -10.33 21.05
C ARG A 266 8.58 -10.84 19.61
N GLY A 267 9.64 -10.57 18.85
CA GLY A 267 9.79 -11.00 17.46
C GLY A 267 9.00 -10.14 16.46
N ALA A 268 9.41 -10.19 15.19
CA ALA A 268 8.93 -9.30 14.13
C ALA A 268 7.56 -9.67 13.55
N GLU A 269 7.03 -10.85 13.87
CA GLU A 269 5.72 -11.28 13.37
C GLU A 269 4.62 -10.43 14.02
N ALA A 270 3.93 -9.63 13.22
CA ALA A 270 2.78 -8.86 13.65
C ALA A 270 1.56 -9.80 13.81
N ASN A 271 1.41 -10.38 15.01
CA ASN A 271 0.34 -11.29 15.35
C ASN A 271 -0.46 -10.74 16.54
N PRO A 272 -1.80 -10.55 16.40
CA PRO A 272 -2.68 -10.11 17.48
C PRO A 272 -2.60 -10.95 18.76
N GLU A 273 -2.31 -12.26 18.64
CA GLU A 273 -2.19 -13.17 19.78
C GLU A 273 -1.11 -12.71 20.79
N LYS A 274 -0.10 -11.98 20.33
CA LYS A 274 0.97 -11.45 21.19
C LYS A 274 0.47 -10.43 22.22
N PHE A 275 -0.65 -9.78 21.94
CA PHE A 275 -1.27 -8.79 22.80
C PHE A 275 -2.42 -9.34 23.65
N MET A 276 -2.65 -10.66 23.62
CA MET A 276 -3.75 -11.32 24.33
C MET A 276 -3.32 -11.93 25.65
N GLY A 277 -4.24 -11.94 26.62
CA GLY A 277 -4.05 -12.53 27.94
C GLY A 277 -2.99 -11.79 28.77
N ASN A 278 -2.63 -12.35 29.92
CA ASN A 278 -1.74 -11.70 30.90
C ASN A 278 -0.36 -11.31 30.30
N ALA A 279 0.17 -12.13 29.38
CA ALA A 279 1.43 -11.82 28.71
C ALA A 279 1.28 -10.63 27.74
N GLY A 280 0.13 -10.52 27.08
CA GLY A 280 -0.21 -9.39 26.21
C GLY A 280 -0.44 -8.11 26.99
N GLU A 281 -1.16 -8.17 28.11
CA GLU A 281 -1.37 -7.03 29.02
C GLU A 281 -0.04 -6.51 29.57
N THR A 282 0.87 -7.42 29.98
CA THR A 282 2.22 -7.05 30.41
C THR A 282 2.98 -6.37 29.28
N LEU A 283 2.95 -6.91 28.07
CA LEU A 283 3.61 -6.33 26.90
C LEU A 283 3.06 -4.92 26.58
N LEU A 284 1.75 -4.73 26.62
CA LEU A 284 1.13 -3.42 26.40
C LEU A 284 1.59 -2.39 27.42
N THR A 285 1.62 -2.79 28.70
CA THR A 285 2.12 -1.93 29.79
C THR A 285 3.61 -1.57 29.59
N GLU A 286 4.44 -2.54 29.14
CA GLU A 286 5.86 -2.31 28.83
C GLU A 286 6.02 -1.34 27.65
N ILE A 287 5.22 -1.49 26.61
CA ILE A 287 5.24 -0.60 25.42
C ILE A 287 4.79 0.82 25.79
N GLU A 288 3.67 0.95 26.49
CA GLU A 288 3.15 2.24 26.94
C GLU A 288 4.15 2.96 27.85
N ALA A 289 4.71 2.27 28.82
CA ALA A 289 5.72 2.81 29.74
C ALA A 289 7.03 3.26 29.03
N SER A 290 7.32 2.71 27.86
CA SER A 290 8.50 3.03 27.04
C SER A 290 8.17 3.88 25.80
N TRP A 291 6.94 4.40 25.69
CA TRP A 291 6.50 5.10 24.48
C TRP A 291 7.36 6.33 24.15
N ASP A 292 7.69 7.17 25.11
CA ASP A 292 8.57 8.32 24.88
C ASP A 292 9.92 7.92 24.28
N LYS A 293 10.44 6.75 24.70
CA LYS A 293 11.67 6.18 24.14
C LYS A 293 11.49 5.70 22.71
N ALA A 294 10.34 5.10 22.40
CA ALA A 294 9.99 4.65 21.07
C ALA A 294 9.77 5.83 20.12
N GLU A 295 9.00 6.83 20.54
CA GLU A 295 8.73 8.04 19.76
C GLU A 295 10.03 8.75 19.39
N ARG A 296 10.95 8.95 20.35
CA ARG A 296 12.28 9.48 20.07
C ARG A 296 13.02 8.64 19.03
N ALA A 297 13.02 7.31 19.15
CA ALA A 297 13.70 6.43 18.20
C ALA A 297 13.09 6.50 16.79
N PHE A 298 11.77 6.68 16.67
CA PHE A 298 11.11 6.93 15.39
C PHE A 298 11.48 8.29 14.79
N MET A 299 11.57 9.34 15.61
CA MET A 299 12.06 10.66 15.16
C MET A 299 13.51 10.57 14.67
N GLU A 300 14.40 9.92 15.42
CA GLU A 300 15.78 9.70 15.01
C GLU A 300 15.89 8.86 13.74
N LEU A 301 15.04 7.84 13.57
CA LEU A 301 14.97 7.06 12.33
C LEU A 301 14.51 7.92 11.14
N ARG A 302 13.46 8.73 11.32
CA ARG A 302 13.00 9.67 10.31
C ARG A 302 14.11 10.64 9.91
N ASP A 303 14.80 11.22 10.89
CA ASP A 303 15.90 12.14 10.65
C ASP A 303 17.07 11.46 9.92
N PHE A 304 17.38 10.22 10.27
CA PHE A 304 18.39 9.43 9.57
C PHE A 304 17.98 9.15 8.09
N ILE A 305 16.73 8.80 7.85
CA ILE A 305 16.20 8.60 6.49
C ILE A 305 16.28 9.89 5.67
N GLU A 306 15.93 11.02 6.28
CA GLU A 306 15.88 12.33 5.61
C GLU A 306 17.26 12.94 5.41
N GLN A 307 18.12 12.89 6.43
CA GLN A 307 19.38 13.63 6.46
C GLN A 307 20.57 12.82 5.99
N ASP A 308 20.64 11.54 6.35
CA ASP A 308 21.78 10.68 6.00
C ASP A 308 21.56 9.88 4.73
N LEU A 309 20.37 9.36 4.53
CA LEU A 309 20.03 8.55 3.35
C LEU A 309 19.43 9.37 2.22
N LYS A 310 18.89 10.55 2.50
CA LYS A 310 18.22 11.44 1.53
C LYS A 310 17.17 10.69 0.69
N LEU A 311 16.35 9.86 1.34
CA LEU A 311 15.33 9.06 0.67
C LEU A 311 14.03 9.85 0.59
N TYR A 312 13.61 10.18 -0.63
CA TYR A 312 12.39 10.94 -0.91
C TYR A 312 11.49 10.26 -1.97
N ALA A 313 11.75 9.00 -2.27
CA ALA A 313 10.95 8.24 -3.22
C ALA A 313 10.98 6.75 -2.88
N ASP A 314 9.84 6.11 -2.93
CA ASP A 314 9.66 4.68 -2.67
C ASP A 314 10.51 3.79 -3.60
N LYS A 315 10.73 4.21 -4.85
CA LYS A 315 11.51 3.48 -5.87
C LYS A 315 12.97 3.18 -5.46
N VAL A 316 13.52 3.90 -4.48
CA VAL A 316 14.90 3.66 -3.99
C VAL A 316 14.95 2.63 -2.86
N ILE A 317 13.80 2.12 -2.41
CA ILE A 317 13.67 1.15 -1.32
C ILE A 317 13.19 -0.20 -1.89
N ARG A 318 13.90 -1.29 -1.59
CA ARG A 318 13.46 -2.66 -1.92
C ARG A 318 12.72 -3.33 -0.79
N SER A 319 13.03 -2.99 0.44
CA SER A 319 12.36 -3.53 1.62
C SER A 319 12.41 -2.53 2.78
N TYR A 320 11.24 -2.15 3.25
CA TYR A 320 11.06 -1.33 4.44
C TYR A 320 11.50 -2.05 5.72
N ASN A 321 11.43 -3.37 5.75
CA ASN A 321 11.85 -4.15 6.92
C ASN A 321 13.33 -3.99 7.27
N SER A 322 14.16 -3.47 6.34
CA SER A 322 15.57 -3.14 6.63
C SER A 322 15.73 -2.00 7.64
N PHE A 323 14.69 -1.21 7.85
CA PHE A 323 14.70 -0.13 8.85
C PHE A 323 14.39 -0.61 10.27
N ILE A 324 13.80 -1.82 10.45
CA ILE A 324 13.47 -2.34 11.78
C ILE A 324 14.72 -2.50 12.66
N PRO A 325 15.84 -3.10 12.22
CA PRO A 325 17.06 -3.17 13.02
C PRO A 325 17.71 -1.80 13.29
N LEU A 326 17.50 -0.81 12.41
CA LEU A 326 17.95 0.57 12.67
C LEU A 326 17.13 1.21 13.78
N PHE A 327 15.79 1.06 13.74
CA PHE A 327 14.93 1.49 14.82
C PHE A 327 15.31 0.81 16.14
N ASP A 328 15.49 -0.52 16.14
CA ASP A 328 15.83 -1.31 17.32
C ASP A 328 17.17 -0.84 17.93
N TYR A 329 18.17 -0.57 17.09
CA TYR A 329 19.42 0.04 17.54
C TYR A 329 19.19 1.42 18.19
N LEU A 330 18.44 2.32 17.54
CA LEU A 330 18.16 3.68 18.04
C LEU A 330 17.32 3.65 19.32
N PHE A 331 16.43 2.70 19.45
CA PHE A 331 15.64 2.51 20.68
C PHE A 331 16.54 2.21 21.87
N HIS A 332 17.59 1.42 21.70
CA HIS A 332 18.53 1.06 22.78
C HIS A 332 19.73 2.01 22.88
N ASN A 333 20.10 2.71 21.81
CA ASN A 333 21.29 3.55 21.69
C ASN A 333 20.91 4.92 21.10
N PRO A 334 20.33 5.84 21.91
CA PRO A 334 19.88 7.15 21.42
C PRO A 334 21.05 8.04 20.99
N SER A 335 20.77 8.95 20.06
CA SER A 335 21.69 10.00 19.59
C SER A 335 23.04 9.43 19.10
N PRO A 336 23.02 8.54 18.09
CA PRO A 336 24.26 7.96 17.57
C PRO A 336 25.18 9.04 17.00
N ASP A 337 26.48 8.92 17.28
CA ASP A 337 27.49 9.80 16.72
C ASP A 337 27.66 9.61 15.20
N GLU A 338 28.45 10.48 14.57
CA GLU A 338 28.66 10.44 13.12
C GLU A 338 29.24 9.10 12.63
N GLN A 339 30.16 8.49 13.39
CA GLN A 339 30.72 7.18 13.02
C GLN A 339 29.64 6.09 13.00
N ASN A 340 28.75 6.09 13.97
CA ASN A 340 27.62 5.16 14.02
C ASN A 340 26.64 5.39 12.87
N ARG A 341 26.35 6.65 12.54
CA ARG A 341 25.50 7.01 11.39
C ARG A 341 26.11 6.54 10.07
N VAL A 342 27.44 6.61 9.92
CA VAL A 342 28.16 6.07 8.76
C VAL A 342 27.97 4.55 8.66
N PHE A 343 28.09 3.80 9.75
CA PHE A 343 27.86 2.36 9.76
C PHE A 343 26.40 1.98 9.51
N MET A 344 25.47 2.71 10.08
CA MET A 344 24.02 2.53 9.80
C MET A 344 23.71 2.78 8.31
N ARG A 345 24.32 3.77 7.69
CA ARG A 345 24.20 4.06 6.25
C ARG A 345 24.75 2.91 5.40
N ALA A 346 25.94 2.40 5.75
CA ALA A 346 26.53 1.24 5.08
C ALA A 346 25.66 -0.01 5.20
N TYR A 347 25.12 -0.28 6.39
CA TYR A 347 24.16 -1.36 6.60
C TYR A 347 22.93 -1.20 5.69
N HIS A 348 22.31 -0.03 5.66
CA HIS A 348 21.12 0.22 4.85
C HIS A 348 21.39 -0.09 3.37
N TYR A 349 22.44 0.50 2.79
CA TYR A 349 22.76 0.26 1.38
C TYR A 349 23.14 -1.20 1.10
N LYS A 350 23.87 -1.87 1.98
CA LYS A 350 24.15 -3.31 1.84
C LYS A 350 22.84 -4.13 1.84
N ALA A 351 21.95 -3.87 2.78
CA ALA A 351 20.68 -4.57 2.90
C ALA A 351 19.81 -4.40 1.64
N GLN A 352 19.77 -3.19 1.07
CA GLN A 352 19.02 -2.89 -0.15
C GLN A 352 19.70 -3.47 -1.40
N LEU A 353 20.99 -3.29 -1.57
CA LEU A 353 21.74 -3.76 -2.75
C LEU A 353 21.73 -5.29 -2.84
N PHE A 354 22.01 -5.97 -1.74
CA PHE A 354 22.14 -7.43 -1.72
C PHE A 354 20.80 -8.14 -1.45
N GLY A 355 19.71 -7.38 -1.16
CA GLY A 355 18.38 -7.93 -0.95
C GLY A 355 18.29 -8.85 0.27
N TRP A 356 18.94 -8.50 1.37
CA TRP A 356 18.95 -9.35 2.58
C TRP A 356 17.54 -9.68 3.10
N TYR A 357 16.57 -8.83 2.83
CA TYR A 357 15.17 -8.96 3.24
C TYR A 357 14.22 -9.52 2.16
N SER A 358 14.77 -10.19 1.13
CA SER A 358 13.96 -10.77 0.05
C SER A 358 13.28 -12.09 0.44
N GLN A 359 13.79 -12.78 1.47
CA GLN A 359 13.26 -14.06 1.97
C GLN A 359 13.42 -14.15 3.49
N SER A 360 12.45 -14.83 4.14
CA SER A 360 12.46 -15.08 5.60
C SER A 360 12.77 -13.82 6.40
N THR A 361 12.04 -12.75 6.10
CA THR A 361 12.29 -11.40 6.61
C THR A 361 12.21 -11.32 8.12
N ASP A 362 11.13 -11.86 8.72
CA ASP A 362 10.92 -11.80 10.16
C ASP A 362 11.98 -12.60 10.93
N ALA A 363 12.38 -13.77 10.41
CA ALA A 363 13.47 -14.55 11.01
C ALA A 363 14.80 -13.79 11.00
N LEU A 364 15.09 -13.04 9.93
CA LEU A 364 16.27 -12.19 9.88
C LEU A 364 16.20 -11.07 10.92
N VAL A 365 15.08 -10.36 10.98
CA VAL A 365 14.87 -9.28 11.96
C VAL A 365 15.04 -9.80 13.39
N ASN A 366 14.43 -10.96 13.72
CA ASN A 366 14.53 -11.58 15.04
C ASN A 366 15.98 -11.91 15.43
N THR A 367 16.77 -12.39 14.46
CA THR A 367 18.19 -12.66 14.72
C THR A 367 18.99 -11.38 14.89
N LEU A 368 18.75 -10.37 14.05
CA LEU A 368 19.43 -9.10 14.16
C LEU A 368 19.10 -8.35 15.45
N HIS A 369 17.88 -8.51 16.00
CA HIS A 369 17.55 -8.02 17.34
C HIS A 369 18.56 -8.52 18.39
N GLY A 370 18.93 -9.80 18.36
CA GLY A 370 19.96 -10.35 19.26
C GLY A 370 21.33 -9.65 19.14
N ILE A 371 21.62 -9.04 18.00
CA ILE A 371 22.86 -8.30 17.74
C ILE A 371 22.71 -6.83 18.12
N VAL A 372 21.66 -6.13 17.66
CA VAL A 372 21.52 -4.67 17.78
C VAL A 372 20.64 -4.23 18.97
N GLY A 373 19.72 -5.08 19.44
CA GLY A 373 18.66 -4.77 20.41
C GLY A 373 19.16 -4.71 21.86
N LYS A 374 20.30 -4.07 22.08
CA LYS A 374 20.91 -3.88 23.40
C LYS A 374 21.84 -2.65 23.37
N PRO A 375 22.15 -2.04 24.52
CA PRO A 375 23.17 -1.00 24.59
C PRO A 375 24.51 -1.46 24.01
N GLN A 376 25.04 -0.71 23.07
CA GLN A 376 26.28 -1.06 22.34
C GLN A 376 27.44 -0.16 22.79
N SER A 377 28.39 -0.71 23.53
CA SER A 377 29.57 0.03 23.95
C SER A 377 30.56 0.36 22.81
N LYS A 378 30.46 -0.36 21.70
CA LYS A 378 31.36 -0.22 20.53
C LYS A 378 30.66 0.40 19.32
N GLY A 379 29.46 0.95 19.49
CA GLY A 379 28.66 1.50 18.42
C GLY A 379 27.90 0.50 17.57
N PHE A 380 27.42 0.92 16.40
CA PHE A 380 26.57 0.09 15.51
C PHE A 380 27.35 -1.15 15.01
N PRO A 381 26.86 -2.39 15.27
CA PRO A 381 27.62 -3.63 15.09
C PRO A 381 27.61 -4.14 13.63
N LEU A 382 28.06 -3.33 12.67
CA LEU A 382 28.02 -3.66 11.24
C LEU A 382 28.75 -4.96 10.92
N GLU A 383 29.93 -5.20 11.51
CA GLU A 383 30.72 -6.41 11.24
C GLU A 383 30.05 -7.69 11.75
N GLU A 384 29.43 -7.65 12.93
CA GLU A 384 28.69 -8.79 13.46
C GLU A 384 27.50 -9.14 12.55
N ILE A 385 26.80 -8.12 12.03
CA ILE A 385 25.70 -8.30 11.07
C ILE A 385 26.23 -8.91 9.76
N LYS A 386 27.34 -8.39 9.19
CA LYS A 386 27.96 -8.92 7.97
C LYS A 386 28.37 -10.38 8.15
N ASP A 387 28.96 -10.71 9.26
CA ASP A 387 29.40 -12.06 9.59
C ASP A 387 28.22 -13.03 9.69
N TYR A 388 27.13 -12.63 10.34
CA TYR A 388 25.92 -13.42 10.39
C TYR A 388 25.33 -13.65 8.98
N ILE A 389 25.19 -12.59 8.19
CA ILE A 389 24.63 -12.65 6.83
C ILE A 389 25.47 -13.59 5.94
N ARG A 390 26.82 -13.47 6.00
CA ARG A 390 27.73 -14.30 5.22
C ARG A 390 27.65 -15.78 5.60
N LYS A 391 27.71 -16.07 6.90
CA LYS A 391 27.80 -17.44 7.43
C LYS A 391 26.47 -18.19 7.41
N SER A 392 25.39 -17.51 7.76
CA SER A 392 24.11 -18.18 8.01
C SER A 392 23.14 -18.09 6.84
N ARG A 393 23.30 -17.11 5.95
CA ARG A 393 22.39 -16.90 4.80
C ARG A 393 23.10 -17.06 3.45
N GLY A 394 24.42 -17.14 3.43
CA GLY A 394 25.18 -17.23 2.18
C GLY A 394 24.98 -16.02 1.24
N SER A 395 24.42 -14.91 1.76
CA SER A 395 24.15 -13.71 0.97
C SER A 395 25.41 -12.86 0.82
N ALA A 396 25.47 -12.09 -0.27
CA ALA A 396 26.57 -11.17 -0.49
C ALA A 396 26.61 -10.08 0.61
N VAL A 397 27.80 -9.72 1.01
CA VAL A 397 28.08 -8.63 1.95
C VAL A 397 29.10 -7.62 1.39
N GLU A 398 29.75 -7.98 0.28
CA GLU A 398 30.72 -7.13 -0.43
C GLU A 398 30.22 -6.77 -1.83
N LEU A 399 30.44 -5.52 -2.22
CA LEU A 399 30.01 -5.03 -3.52
C LEU A 399 30.98 -5.48 -4.60
N GLN A 400 30.45 -6.13 -5.63
CA GLN A 400 31.17 -6.53 -6.84
C GLN A 400 30.66 -5.76 -8.05
N SER A 401 31.48 -5.65 -9.07
CA SER A 401 31.11 -4.98 -10.34
C SER A 401 29.88 -5.59 -11.01
N SER A 402 29.62 -6.89 -10.79
CA SER A 402 28.43 -7.58 -11.28
C SER A 402 27.14 -7.00 -10.73
N HIS A 403 27.09 -6.56 -9.47
CA HIS A 403 25.91 -5.95 -8.86
C HIS A 403 25.51 -4.63 -9.55
N LEU A 404 26.50 -3.84 -10.01
CA LEU A 404 26.24 -2.59 -10.71
C LEU A 404 25.63 -2.80 -12.11
N LYS A 405 25.72 -3.99 -12.66
CA LYS A 405 25.14 -4.35 -13.96
C LYS A 405 23.66 -4.73 -13.87
N GLU A 406 23.12 -4.90 -12.67
CA GLU A 406 21.73 -5.26 -12.45
C GLU A 406 20.82 -4.02 -12.57
N ASN A 407 20.02 -3.94 -13.64
CA ASN A 407 19.13 -2.81 -13.90
C ASN A 407 18.15 -2.51 -12.74
N ARG A 408 17.75 -3.53 -11.97
CA ARG A 408 16.85 -3.36 -10.80
C ARG A 408 17.49 -2.54 -9.67
N LEU A 409 18.82 -2.47 -9.60
CA LEU A 409 19.55 -1.74 -8.56
C LEU A 409 19.84 -0.28 -8.93
N ARG A 410 19.55 0.14 -10.16
CA ARG A 410 19.91 1.47 -10.68
C ARG A 410 19.44 2.64 -9.82
N PHE A 411 18.22 2.56 -9.26
CA PHE A 411 17.70 3.63 -8.40
C PHE A 411 18.49 3.75 -7.08
N ILE A 412 18.80 2.61 -6.45
CA ILE A 412 19.56 2.57 -5.21
C ILE A 412 21.00 3.07 -5.45
N ILE A 413 21.64 2.60 -6.52
CA ILE A 413 23.01 2.98 -6.88
C ILE A 413 23.08 4.48 -7.20
N LEU A 414 22.14 5.00 -7.98
CA LEU A 414 22.09 6.43 -8.29
C LEU A 414 21.84 7.26 -7.04
N ASN A 415 20.91 6.85 -6.17
CA ASN A 415 20.66 7.56 -4.91
C ASN A 415 21.94 7.65 -4.06
N LEU A 416 22.63 6.52 -3.88
CA LEU A 416 23.88 6.45 -3.14
C LEU A 416 24.92 7.43 -3.70
N ILE A 417 25.11 7.47 -5.02
CA ILE A 417 26.08 8.36 -5.67
C ILE A 417 25.72 9.83 -5.44
N TYR A 418 24.44 10.18 -5.62
CA TYR A 418 24.01 11.56 -5.44
C TYR A 418 24.11 12.01 -4.00
N VAL A 419 23.78 11.16 -3.03
CA VAL A 419 23.95 11.46 -1.60
C VAL A 419 25.42 11.71 -1.27
N ASP A 420 26.32 10.83 -1.72
CA ASP A 420 27.75 10.98 -1.48
C ASP A 420 28.36 12.23 -2.13
N ARG A 421 27.99 12.54 -3.38
CA ARG A 421 28.59 13.63 -4.14
C ARG A 421 27.94 14.98 -3.94
N MET A 422 26.67 15.02 -3.61
CA MET A 422 25.93 16.29 -3.50
C MET A 422 25.65 16.68 -2.05
N GLY A 423 25.73 15.72 -1.11
CA GLY A 423 25.33 15.96 0.28
C GLY A 423 23.84 16.32 0.44
N THR A 424 23.10 16.33 -0.68
CA THR A 424 21.67 16.65 -0.73
C THR A 424 20.94 15.61 -1.53
N ALA A 425 19.63 15.48 -1.33
CA ALA A 425 18.82 14.68 -2.22
C ALA A 425 18.99 15.18 -3.67
N PRO A 426 19.04 14.29 -4.66
CA PRO A 426 19.12 14.69 -6.07
C PRO A 426 17.97 15.59 -6.49
N PHE A 427 16.87 15.54 -5.74
CA PHE A 427 15.66 16.33 -5.94
C PHE A 427 15.13 16.76 -4.58
N ASN A 428 15.22 18.04 -4.27
CA ASN A 428 14.69 18.65 -3.03
C ASN A 428 13.15 18.69 -3.02
N VAL A 429 12.49 17.68 -3.56
CA VAL A 429 11.06 17.77 -3.80
C VAL A 429 10.34 16.64 -3.12
N LYS A 430 9.71 16.97 -2.01
CA LYS A 430 8.81 16.13 -1.22
C LYS A 430 7.41 16.07 -1.87
N TYR A 431 7.29 15.77 -3.17
CA TYR A 431 5.97 15.69 -3.82
C TYR A 431 5.73 14.32 -4.41
N LYS A 432 4.56 13.80 -4.15
CA LYS A 432 4.00 12.68 -4.91
C LYS A 432 3.94 13.08 -6.40
N GLY A 433 4.55 12.27 -7.26
CA GLY A 433 4.56 12.52 -8.70
C GLY A 433 5.80 13.27 -9.23
N ASN A 434 6.73 13.70 -8.38
CA ASN A 434 8.00 14.29 -8.79
C ASN A 434 9.21 13.42 -8.45
N GLU A 435 9.03 12.11 -8.52
CA GLU A 435 10.15 11.18 -8.34
C GLU A 435 11.20 11.39 -9.42
N PRO A 436 12.48 11.15 -9.09
CA PRO A 436 13.55 11.25 -10.07
C PRO A 436 13.33 10.25 -11.21
N HIS A 437 13.43 10.75 -12.44
CA HIS A 437 13.48 9.91 -13.62
C HIS A 437 14.91 9.43 -13.85
N VAL A 438 15.06 8.19 -14.29
CA VAL A 438 16.35 7.71 -14.79
C VAL A 438 16.48 8.10 -16.25
N ASP A 439 17.48 8.94 -16.54
CA ASP A 439 17.78 9.45 -17.88
C ASP A 439 19.07 8.82 -18.41
N HIS A 440 19.10 8.57 -19.71
CA HIS A 440 20.31 8.19 -20.43
C HIS A 440 21.13 9.45 -20.79
N ILE A 441 22.36 9.55 -20.29
CA ILE A 441 23.26 10.67 -20.61
C ILE A 441 23.47 10.73 -22.13
N TYR A 442 23.85 9.61 -22.74
CA TYR A 442 23.84 9.41 -24.19
C TYR A 442 22.47 8.83 -24.59
N PRO A 443 21.65 9.56 -25.40
CA PRO A 443 20.26 9.19 -25.65
C PRO A 443 20.09 7.81 -26.25
N GLN A 444 19.23 6.99 -25.66
CA GLN A 444 18.99 5.59 -26.05
C GLN A 444 18.65 5.45 -27.54
N HIS A 445 17.75 6.29 -28.06
CA HIS A 445 17.33 6.23 -29.46
C HIS A 445 18.53 6.48 -30.40
N ALA A 446 19.32 7.50 -30.11
CA ALA A 446 20.48 7.84 -30.95
C ALA A 446 21.58 6.75 -30.91
N LEU A 447 21.85 6.18 -29.73
CA LEU A 447 22.79 5.05 -29.59
C LEU A 447 22.35 3.86 -30.43
N ARG A 448 21.06 3.54 -30.44
CA ARG A 448 20.51 2.41 -31.21
C ARG A 448 20.56 2.67 -32.72
N THR A 449 20.06 3.83 -33.16
CA THR A 449 19.84 4.11 -34.61
C THR A 449 21.08 4.60 -35.35
N ARG A 450 22.00 5.29 -34.66
CA ARG A 450 23.19 5.87 -35.28
C ARG A 450 24.46 5.10 -35.03
N LEU A 451 24.58 4.42 -33.86
CA LEU A 451 25.80 3.72 -33.47
C LEU A 451 25.62 2.22 -33.35
N GLY A 452 24.42 1.68 -33.51
CA GLY A 452 24.13 0.24 -33.52
C GLY A 452 24.21 -0.46 -32.17
N PHE A 453 24.24 0.27 -31.05
CA PHE A 453 24.26 -0.33 -29.71
C PHE A 453 22.93 -0.97 -29.37
N THR A 454 22.94 -1.99 -28.51
CA THR A 454 21.75 -2.72 -28.10
C THR A 454 21.72 -2.98 -26.59
N GLY A 455 20.56 -3.35 -26.05
CA GLY A 455 20.31 -3.93 -24.74
C GLY A 455 21.18 -3.40 -23.60
N SER A 456 22.07 -4.25 -23.11
CA SER A 456 22.93 -3.97 -21.95
C SER A 456 23.97 -2.86 -22.19
N ASP A 457 24.35 -2.61 -23.44
CA ASP A 457 25.29 -1.54 -23.74
C ASP A 457 24.64 -0.15 -23.57
N ILE A 458 23.38 -0.02 -23.94
CA ILE A 458 22.60 1.21 -23.77
C ILE A 458 22.18 1.38 -22.31
N ASN A 459 21.63 0.30 -21.71
CA ASN A 459 21.09 0.29 -20.35
C ASN A 459 22.19 -0.03 -19.32
N HIS A 460 23.30 0.64 -19.39
CA HIS A 460 24.42 0.50 -18.52
C HIS A 460 24.42 1.57 -17.43
N ILE A 461 24.73 1.25 -16.18
CA ILE A 461 24.72 2.20 -15.06
C ILE A 461 25.60 3.44 -15.35
N GLY A 462 26.72 3.25 -16.04
CA GLY A 462 27.60 4.33 -16.50
C GLY A 462 26.94 5.32 -17.47
N ASN A 463 25.79 4.97 -18.06
CA ASN A 463 25.01 5.86 -18.93
C ASN A 463 23.78 6.47 -18.22
N PHE A 464 23.52 6.11 -16.97
CA PHE A 464 22.34 6.59 -16.25
C PHE A 464 22.64 7.76 -15.31
N ARG A 465 21.67 8.66 -15.18
CA ARG A 465 21.62 9.70 -14.16
C ARG A 465 20.19 9.93 -13.70
N PHE A 466 20.02 10.65 -12.60
CA PHE A 466 18.72 11.21 -12.23
C PHE A 466 18.47 12.55 -12.95
N ILE A 467 17.20 12.80 -13.29
CA ILE A 467 16.70 14.03 -13.88
C ILE A 467 15.28 14.30 -13.39
N GLY A 468 14.89 15.55 -13.23
CA GLY A 468 13.51 15.92 -12.94
C GLY A 468 12.57 15.62 -14.13
N ALA A 469 11.28 15.35 -13.86
CA ALA A 469 10.31 15.02 -14.90
C ALA A 469 10.23 16.09 -15.99
N THR A 470 10.14 17.37 -15.62
CA THR A 470 10.06 18.51 -16.54
C THR A 470 11.33 18.65 -17.39
N ASP A 471 12.50 18.48 -16.78
CA ASP A 471 13.77 18.58 -17.48
C ASP A 471 14.00 17.40 -18.42
N ASN A 472 13.51 16.22 -18.06
CA ASN A 472 13.53 15.05 -18.95
C ASN A 472 12.68 15.27 -20.21
N LEU A 473 11.50 15.85 -20.06
CA LEU A 473 10.65 16.22 -21.20
C LEU A 473 11.31 17.29 -22.10
N ARG A 474 12.05 18.23 -21.51
CA ARG A 474 12.78 19.28 -22.26
C ARG A 474 14.02 18.75 -22.96
N LYS A 475 14.78 17.85 -22.31
CA LYS A 475 16.00 17.25 -22.87
C LYS A 475 15.72 16.43 -24.13
N ARG A 476 14.66 15.63 -24.12
CA ARG A 476 14.33 14.70 -25.22
C ARG A 476 15.54 13.86 -25.64
N ALA A 477 15.94 13.94 -26.92
CA ALA A 477 17.09 13.25 -27.49
C ALA A 477 18.29 14.18 -27.76
N GLU A 478 18.40 15.30 -27.02
CA GLU A 478 19.54 16.22 -27.13
C GLU A 478 20.85 15.49 -26.84
N LEU A 479 21.87 15.72 -27.69
CA LEU A 479 23.16 15.04 -27.56
C LEU A 479 23.95 15.56 -26.35
N PRO A 480 24.83 14.74 -25.75
CA PRO A 480 25.48 15.06 -24.47
C PRO A 480 26.27 16.36 -24.49
N ALA A 481 27.12 16.58 -25.49
CA ALA A 481 27.96 17.79 -25.60
C ALA A 481 27.10 19.08 -25.59
N SER A 482 26.03 19.12 -26.38
CA SER A 482 25.10 20.25 -26.44
C SER A 482 24.37 20.44 -25.11
N TYR A 483 23.78 19.37 -24.59
CA TYR A 483 22.99 19.42 -23.38
C TYR A 483 23.81 19.88 -22.16
N PHE A 484 24.95 19.25 -21.92
CA PHE A 484 25.80 19.60 -20.76
C PHE A 484 26.54 20.93 -20.97
N GLY A 485 26.87 21.29 -22.23
CA GLY A 485 27.39 22.61 -22.54
C GLY A 485 26.42 23.72 -22.16
N ARG A 486 25.15 23.56 -22.51
CA ARG A 486 24.05 24.49 -22.14
C ARG A 486 23.84 24.56 -20.62
N LEU A 487 23.83 23.43 -19.94
CA LEU A 487 23.70 23.41 -18.48
C LEU A 487 24.86 24.12 -17.78
N LYS A 488 26.09 23.87 -18.21
CA LYS A 488 27.30 24.53 -17.69
C LYS A 488 27.27 26.05 -17.91
N SER A 489 26.89 26.50 -19.11
CA SER A 489 26.73 27.93 -19.42
C SER A 489 25.65 28.60 -18.56
N GLY A 490 24.65 27.82 -18.10
CA GLY A 490 23.63 28.26 -17.15
C GLY A 490 24.05 28.17 -15.68
N GLY A 491 25.31 27.91 -15.39
CA GLY A 491 25.85 27.86 -14.01
C GLY A 491 25.55 26.56 -13.26
N VAL A 492 25.06 25.51 -13.94
CA VAL A 492 24.79 24.21 -13.29
C VAL A 492 26.11 23.46 -13.10
N ASP A 493 26.34 22.96 -11.88
CA ASP A 493 27.43 22.03 -11.63
C ASP A 493 27.10 20.68 -12.29
N ILE A 494 27.78 20.40 -13.40
CA ILE A 494 27.58 19.19 -14.18
C ILE A 494 28.51 18.03 -13.78
N GLU A 495 29.56 18.28 -12.99
CA GLU A 495 30.49 17.24 -12.55
C GLU A 495 29.80 16.18 -11.73
N LYS A 496 28.87 16.58 -10.86
CA LYS A 496 28.04 15.69 -10.05
C LYS A 496 27.19 14.71 -10.87
N HIS A 497 26.86 15.06 -12.12
CA HIS A 497 26.13 14.18 -13.03
C HIS A 497 27.05 13.31 -13.87
N LEU A 498 28.17 13.86 -14.33
CA LEU A 498 29.12 13.17 -15.21
C LEU A 498 30.10 12.30 -14.44
N LEU A 499 30.47 12.69 -13.23
CA LEU A 499 31.49 12.05 -12.36
C LEU A 499 32.89 12.01 -12.97
N LEU A 500 33.12 12.70 -14.08
CA LEU A 500 34.38 12.80 -14.82
C LEU A 500 34.74 14.27 -14.97
N ALA A 501 35.73 14.72 -14.18
CA ALA A 501 36.11 16.13 -14.09
C ALA A 501 36.59 16.73 -15.43
N ASP A 502 37.32 15.96 -16.23
CA ASP A 502 37.82 16.38 -17.55
C ASP A 502 36.71 16.62 -18.58
N MET A 503 35.62 15.83 -18.53
CA MET A 503 34.45 16.00 -19.38
C MET A 503 33.48 17.05 -18.81
N ALA A 504 33.45 17.23 -17.51
CA ALA A 504 32.69 18.29 -16.87
C ALA A 504 33.34 19.66 -17.08
N SER A 505 34.67 19.74 -17.06
CA SER A 505 35.41 20.98 -17.38
C SER A 505 35.26 21.38 -18.86
N ASP A 506 35.15 20.40 -19.77
CA ASP A 506 34.98 20.60 -21.18
C ASP A 506 33.93 19.64 -21.78
N PRO A 507 32.65 20.01 -21.79
CA PRO A 507 31.58 19.18 -22.35
C PRO A 507 31.71 18.85 -23.84
N SER A 508 32.54 19.59 -24.62
CA SER A 508 32.78 19.26 -26.04
C SER A 508 33.44 17.90 -26.23
N LYS A 509 34.11 17.36 -25.18
CA LYS A 509 34.67 16.02 -25.16
C LYS A 509 33.63 14.91 -25.15
N LEU A 510 32.37 15.19 -24.85
CA LEU A 510 31.26 14.23 -24.94
C LEU A 510 30.82 14.04 -26.41
N VAL A 511 31.76 13.70 -27.28
CA VAL A 511 31.50 13.46 -28.70
C VAL A 511 30.54 12.29 -28.85
N PHE A 512 29.61 12.42 -29.83
CA PHE A 512 28.65 11.35 -30.10
C PHE A 512 29.18 10.38 -31.15
N ASP A 513 30.11 9.53 -30.70
CA ASP A 513 30.67 8.40 -31.48
C ASP A 513 30.84 7.16 -30.55
N ALA A 514 31.10 6.01 -31.17
CA ALA A 514 31.19 4.76 -30.41
C ALA A 514 32.41 4.70 -29.47
N PRO A 515 33.62 5.11 -29.86
CA PRO A 515 34.78 5.11 -28.95
C PRO A 515 34.58 6.01 -27.74
N THR A 516 34.11 7.25 -27.95
CA THR A 516 33.88 8.20 -26.86
C THR A 516 32.78 7.72 -25.91
N TYR A 517 31.69 7.16 -26.44
CA TYR A 517 30.61 6.60 -25.61
C TYR A 517 31.12 5.45 -24.73
N LEU A 518 31.88 4.52 -25.29
CA LEU A 518 32.42 3.38 -24.55
C LEU A 518 33.43 3.82 -23.48
N ASP A 519 34.34 4.75 -23.80
CA ASP A 519 35.27 5.35 -22.84
C ASP A 519 34.52 6.04 -21.69
N PHE A 520 33.60 6.95 -22.02
CA PHE A 520 32.77 7.63 -21.04
C PHE A 520 32.04 6.67 -20.11
N ARG A 521 31.33 5.70 -20.69
CA ARG A 521 30.53 4.72 -19.96
C ARG A 521 31.37 3.90 -18.98
N ASN A 522 32.52 3.40 -19.44
CA ASN A 522 33.40 2.55 -18.65
C ASN A 522 34.09 3.35 -17.53
N ARG A 523 34.66 4.50 -17.83
CA ARG A 523 35.29 5.39 -16.84
C ARG A 523 34.27 5.82 -15.77
N ARG A 524 33.06 6.18 -16.17
CA ARG A 524 32.01 6.55 -15.24
C ARG A 524 31.54 5.35 -14.40
N PHE A 525 31.51 4.16 -14.97
CA PHE A 525 31.24 2.91 -14.22
C PHE A 525 32.28 2.68 -13.13
N ASP A 526 33.58 2.87 -13.42
CA ASP A 526 34.64 2.70 -12.45
C ASP A 526 34.54 3.73 -11.30
N GLU A 527 34.19 4.99 -11.60
CA GLU A 527 33.95 5.98 -10.58
C GLU A 527 32.71 5.65 -9.73
N ILE A 528 31.63 5.16 -10.33
CA ILE A 528 30.45 4.68 -9.62
C ILE A 528 30.81 3.55 -8.66
N LEU A 529 31.57 2.56 -9.14
CA LEU A 529 32.01 1.43 -8.32
C LEU A 529 32.89 1.88 -7.14
N LYS A 530 33.78 2.82 -7.36
CA LYS A 530 34.66 3.42 -6.34
C LYS A 530 33.85 4.15 -5.27
N ILE A 531 32.90 5.00 -5.68
CA ILE A 531 32.02 5.73 -4.76
C ILE A 531 31.18 4.73 -3.96
N ALA A 532 30.55 3.78 -4.64
CA ALA A 532 29.68 2.81 -4.00
C ALA A 532 30.45 1.96 -2.98
N ASN A 533 31.66 1.50 -3.31
CA ASN A 533 32.51 0.76 -2.37
C ASN A 533 32.88 1.58 -1.13
N ARG A 534 33.22 2.87 -1.29
CA ARG A 534 33.52 3.74 -0.15
C ARG A 534 32.33 3.88 0.80
N VAL A 535 31.09 4.03 0.26
CA VAL A 535 29.88 4.19 1.07
C VAL A 535 29.50 2.91 1.78
N VAL A 536 29.59 1.76 1.10
CA VAL A 536 29.16 0.49 1.69
C VAL A 536 30.23 -0.19 2.56
N ASN A 537 31.50 0.19 2.43
CA ASN A 537 32.63 -0.35 3.20
C ASN A 537 33.42 0.81 3.88
N PRO A 538 32.81 1.57 4.78
CA PRO A 538 33.46 2.71 5.43
C PRO A 538 34.66 2.30 6.30
N GLU A 539 34.71 1.05 6.71
CA GLU A 539 35.82 0.47 7.46
C GLU A 539 37.13 0.35 6.65
N LEU A 540 37.06 0.45 5.32
CA LEU A 540 38.21 0.39 4.41
C LEU A 540 38.65 1.78 3.95
N SER A 541 37.97 2.84 4.39
CA SER A 541 38.24 4.23 4.07
C SER A 541 39.02 4.88 5.20
#